data_46e0f2304d553d91731849f0c4056b5b
#
_entry.id   46e0f2304d553d91731849f0c4056b5b
#
_cell.length_a   1.000
_cell.length_b   1.000
_cell.length_c   1.000
_cell.angle_alpha   90.00
_cell.angle_beta   90.00
_cell.angle_gamma   90.00
#
_symmetry.space_group_name_H-M   'P 1'
#
loop_
_entity.id
_entity.type
_entity.pdbx_description
1 polymer ?
#
loop_
_entity_poly.entity_id
_entity_poly.type
_entity_poly.pdbx_seq_one_letter_code
_entity_poly.pdbx_strand_id
1 'polypeptide(L)'
;MKRLHRPDLLTWSAYDPALMIDFNSLVWTRPDGNVLIDPLSLTADDEKHLRSMGGAAWILMTNSDHVRGAREIAAGMGARAIGPIAERDAFPVPCDRWVGDGDQPFPGLVVHEIRGSKTPGELALVLEETTVIFGDAVRAHRADTLMLLPEAKLRVRNDVLQSIRRIRTLHPRIEHVLVGDGWCSFRHGGTLLDELAGSA
;
A
#
# COMPACT_ATOMS: atom_id res chain seq x y z
N MET A 1 -15.93 -3.78 5.71
CA MET A 1 -15.20 -3.14 4.58
C MET A 1 -16.01 -2.03 3.94
N LYS A 2 -15.37 -0.98 3.40
CA LYS A 2 -16.00 0.17 2.74
C LYS A 2 -15.49 0.30 1.30
N ARG A 3 -16.38 0.62 0.35
CA ARG A 3 -15.98 0.96 -1.03
C ARG A 3 -15.38 2.35 -1.06
N LEU A 4 -14.30 2.52 -1.81
CA LEU A 4 -13.59 3.80 -1.99
C LEU A 4 -14.11 4.57 -3.22
N HIS A 5 -13.28 5.47 -3.75
CA HIS A 5 -13.58 6.29 -4.94
C HIS A 5 -13.76 5.47 -6.23
N ARG A 6 -13.27 4.24 -6.26
CA ARG A 6 -13.40 3.30 -7.38
C ARG A 6 -14.34 2.14 -6.99
N PRO A 7 -15.17 1.63 -7.92
CA PRO A 7 -16.08 0.53 -7.62
C PRO A 7 -15.38 -0.80 -7.31
N ASP A 8 -14.15 -0.97 -7.80
CA ASP A 8 -13.30 -2.15 -7.67
C ASP A 8 -12.32 -2.06 -6.48
N LEU A 9 -12.36 -0.98 -5.69
CA LEU A 9 -11.43 -0.77 -4.57
C LEU A 9 -12.19 -0.60 -3.26
N LEU A 10 -11.89 -1.45 -2.29
CA LEU A 10 -12.46 -1.41 -0.93
C LEU A 10 -11.34 -1.26 0.10
N THR A 11 -11.69 -0.78 1.28
CA THR A 11 -10.80 -0.70 2.44
C THR A 11 -11.44 -1.26 3.70
N TRP A 12 -10.61 -1.71 4.62
CA TRP A 12 -10.94 -1.85 6.04
C TRP A 12 -9.80 -1.29 6.87
N SER A 13 -10.11 -0.86 8.07
CA SER A 13 -9.15 -0.16 8.92
C SER A 13 -9.24 -0.67 10.34
N ALA A 14 -8.13 -0.57 11.07
CA ALA A 14 -8.06 -0.81 12.49
C ALA A 14 -7.47 0.43 13.18
N TYR A 15 -8.19 0.96 14.18
CA TYR A 15 -7.74 2.10 14.96
C TYR A 15 -6.75 1.65 16.03
N ASP A 16 -5.58 2.31 16.09
CA ASP A 16 -4.61 2.15 17.16
C ASP A 16 -4.74 3.31 18.16
N PRO A 17 -5.24 3.06 19.38
CA PRO A 17 -5.46 4.12 20.36
C PRO A 17 -4.15 4.67 20.96
N ALA A 18 -3.05 3.94 20.91
CA ALA A 18 -1.75 4.40 21.40
C ALA A 18 -1.12 5.40 20.43
N LEU A 19 -1.31 5.20 19.14
CA LEU A 19 -0.82 6.08 18.09
C LEU A 19 -1.86 7.11 17.64
N MET A 20 -3.13 6.94 18.04
CA MET A 20 -4.29 7.75 17.60
C MET A 20 -4.41 7.84 16.07
N ILE A 21 -4.26 6.71 15.40
CA ILE A 21 -4.25 6.61 13.93
C ILE A 21 -5.00 5.36 13.48
N ASP A 22 -5.61 5.44 12.29
CA ASP A 22 -6.12 4.27 11.59
C ASP A 22 -5.04 3.66 10.73
N PHE A 23 -4.84 2.34 10.86
CA PHE A 23 -4.13 1.54 9.89
C PHE A 23 -5.10 1.06 8.82
N ASN A 24 -4.71 1.14 7.56
CA ASN A 24 -5.56 0.79 6.42
C ASN A 24 -5.04 -0.44 5.68
N SER A 25 -5.98 -1.16 5.11
CA SER A 25 -5.75 -2.26 4.17
C SER A 25 -6.72 -2.14 3.00
N LEU A 26 -6.36 -2.71 1.86
CA LEU A 26 -7.14 -2.58 0.65
C LEU A 26 -7.50 -3.93 0.05
N VAL A 27 -8.66 -3.98 -0.61
CA VAL A 27 -9.06 -5.04 -1.54
C VAL A 27 -9.21 -4.42 -2.91
N TRP A 28 -8.44 -4.89 -3.87
CA TRP A 28 -8.66 -4.60 -5.27
C TRP A 28 -9.37 -5.80 -5.90
N THR A 29 -10.66 -5.62 -6.23
CA THR A 29 -11.47 -6.68 -6.85
C THR A 29 -11.19 -6.76 -8.33
N ARG A 30 -10.97 -7.99 -8.83
CA ARG A 30 -10.58 -8.26 -10.21
C ARG A 30 -11.28 -9.51 -10.74
N PRO A 31 -11.57 -9.57 -12.05
CA PRO A 31 -12.14 -10.78 -12.67
C PRO A 31 -11.29 -12.04 -12.46
N ASP A 32 -9.95 -11.89 -12.48
CA ASP A 32 -8.98 -12.99 -12.36
C ASP A 32 -8.57 -13.27 -10.90
N GLY A 33 -9.33 -12.75 -9.94
CA GLY A 33 -9.12 -12.94 -8.50
C GLY A 33 -8.64 -11.69 -7.77
N ASN A 34 -9.21 -11.47 -6.59
CA ASN A 34 -8.97 -10.28 -5.79
C ASN A 34 -7.56 -10.22 -5.23
N VAL A 35 -7.01 -9.02 -5.15
CA VAL A 35 -5.71 -8.71 -4.55
C VAL A 35 -5.94 -7.93 -3.26
N LEU A 36 -5.43 -8.46 -2.14
CA LEU A 36 -5.34 -7.74 -0.88
C LEU A 36 -4.00 -7.00 -0.82
N ILE A 37 -4.01 -5.75 -0.36
CA ILE A 37 -2.81 -4.96 -0.19
C ILE A 37 -2.65 -4.63 1.29
N ASP A 38 -1.50 -5.00 1.87
CA ASP A 38 -1.13 -4.80 3.27
C ASP A 38 -2.23 -5.22 4.26
N PRO A 39 -2.71 -6.48 4.20
CA PRO A 39 -3.93 -6.86 4.88
C PRO A 39 -3.77 -6.91 6.39
N LEU A 40 -4.57 -6.13 7.10
CA LEU A 40 -4.82 -6.29 8.53
C LEU A 40 -5.61 -7.58 8.78
N SER A 41 -5.62 -8.05 10.01
CA SER A 41 -6.49 -9.15 10.42
C SER A 41 -7.94 -8.83 10.09
N LEU A 42 -8.68 -9.85 9.65
CA LEU A 42 -10.10 -9.73 9.32
C LEU A 42 -10.96 -10.00 10.55
N THR A 43 -12.01 -9.21 10.71
CA THR A 43 -13.13 -9.61 11.57
C THR A 43 -13.92 -10.73 10.90
N ALA A 44 -14.75 -11.46 11.65
CA ALA A 44 -15.61 -12.50 11.08
C ALA A 44 -16.55 -11.93 9.98
N ASP A 45 -17.05 -10.72 10.17
CA ASP A 45 -17.92 -10.05 9.20
C ASP A 45 -17.13 -9.61 7.95
N ASP A 46 -15.89 -9.10 8.11
CA ASP A 46 -15.05 -8.74 6.97
C ASP A 46 -14.64 -9.99 6.18
N GLU A 47 -14.30 -11.09 6.86
CA GLU A 47 -13.99 -12.35 6.21
C GLU A 47 -15.20 -12.89 5.40
N LYS A 48 -16.38 -12.89 6.00
CA LYS A 48 -17.62 -13.28 5.32
C LYS A 48 -17.90 -12.42 4.11
N HIS A 49 -17.72 -11.10 4.24
CA HIS A 49 -17.89 -10.16 3.13
C HIS A 49 -16.87 -10.43 2.02
N LEU A 50 -15.59 -10.58 2.36
CA LEU A 50 -14.54 -10.90 1.38
C LEU A 50 -14.82 -12.21 0.65
N ARG A 51 -15.22 -13.27 1.36
CA ARG A 51 -15.62 -14.55 0.75
C ARG A 51 -16.81 -14.41 -0.20
N SER A 52 -17.79 -13.55 0.13
CA SER A 52 -18.94 -13.27 -0.77
C SER A 52 -18.54 -12.57 -2.07
N MET A 53 -17.38 -11.90 -2.09
CA MET A 53 -16.80 -11.25 -3.27
C MET A 53 -15.79 -12.15 -4.03
N GLY A 54 -15.70 -13.43 -3.69
CA GLY A 54 -14.78 -14.39 -4.33
C GLY A 54 -13.48 -14.64 -3.54
N GLY A 55 -13.38 -14.16 -2.31
CA GLY A 55 -12.20 -14.36 -1.45
C GLY A 55 -10.98 -13.55 -1.89
N ALA A 56 -9.79 -14.01 -1.48
CA ALA A 56 -8.50 -13.47 -1.87
C ALA A 56 -7.76 -14.48 -2.76
N ALA A 57 -7.31 -14.06 -3.93
CA ALA A 57 -6.43 -14.86 -4.78
C ALA A 57 -4.95 -14.50 -4.54
N TRP A 58 -4.70 -13.23 -4.21
CA TRP A 58 -3.37 -12.71 -3.97
C TRP A 58 -3.33 -11.77 -2.76
N ILE A 59 -2.19 -11.74 -2.10
CA ILE A 59 -1.83 -10.78 -1.06
C ILE A 59 -0.55 -10.11 -1.52
N LEU A 60 -0.55 -8.79 -1.65
CA LEU A 60 0.62 -7.99 -1.96
C LEU A 60 0.99 -7.16 -0.74
N MET A 61 2.21 -7.32 -0.25
CA MET A 61 2.76 -6.59 0.88
C MET A 61 3.76 -5.57 0.40
N THR A 62 3.61 -4.31 0.83
CA THR A 62 4.47 -3.21 0.41
C THR A 62 5.84 -3.23 1.09
N ASN A 63 5.94 -3.81 2.28
CA ASN A 63 7.19 -3.99 3.02
C ASN A 63 7.06 -5.10 4.08
N SER A 64 8.14 -5.45 4.76
CA SER A 64 8.18 -6.50 5.78
C SER A 64 7.42 -6.17 7.07
N ASP A 65 7.18 -4.90 7.37
CA ASP A 65 6.37 -4.49 8.53
C ASP A 65 4.86 -4.59 8.24
N HIS A 66 4.48 -4.70 6.97
CA HIS A 66 3.09 -4.77 6.51
C HIS A 66 2.60 -6.20 6.24
N VAL A 67 3.26 -7.22 6.79
CA VAL A 67 2.78 -8.61 6.71
C VAL A 67 1.49 -8.83 7.51
N ARG A 68 1.33 -8.16 8.63
CA ARG A 68 0.09 -8.02 9.44
C ARG A 68 -0.72 -9.33 9.47
N GLY A 69 -1.93 -9.39 8.88
CA GLY A 69 -2.81 -10.58 8.80
C GLY A 69 -2.57 -11.47 7.58
N ALA A 70 -1.51 -11.23 6.79
CA ALA A 70 -1.27 -11.92 5.52
C ALA A 70 -1.18 -13.44 5.66
N ARG A 71 -0.49 -13.93 6.71
CA ARG A 71 -0.27 -15.36 6.92
C ARG A 71 -1.58 -16.11 7.17
N GLU A 72 -2.42 -15.58 8.06
CA GLU A 72 -3.70 -16.16 8.43
C GLU A 72 -4.67 -16.16 7.25
N ILE A 73 -4.71 -15.05 6.50
CA ILE A 73 -5.57 -14.90 5.33
C ILE A 73 -5.11 -15.83 4.21
N ALA A 74 -3.81 -15.92 3.95
CA ALA A 74 -3.26 -16.84 2.95
C ALA A 74 -3.63 -18.30 3.28
N ALA A 75 -3.45 -18.72 4.52
CA ALA A 75 -3.80 -20.06 4.97
C ALA A 75 -5.33 -20.32 4.88
N GLY A 76 -6.15 -19.35 5.29
CA GLY A 76 -7.62 -19.51 5.34
C GLY A 76 -8.31 -19.43 3.97
N MET A 77 -7.70 -18.81 2.97
CA MET A 77 -8.29 -18.58 1.64
C MET A 77 -7.50 -19.23 0.49
N GLY A 78 -6.33 -19.79 0.76
CA GLY A 78 -5.45 -20.32 -0.28
C GLY A 78 -4.84 -19.23 -1.16
N ALA A 79 -4.72 -18.00 -0.64
CA ALA A 79 -4.18 -16.88 -1.38
C ALA A 79 -2.66 -16.99 -1.52
N ARG A 80 -2.13 -16.63 -2.69
CA ARG A 80 -0.70 -16.53 -2.96
C ARG A 80 -0.15 -15.19 -2.49
N ALA A 81 1.11 -15.17 -2.07
CA ALA A 81 1.75 -13.98 -1.52
C ALA A 81 2.75 -13.33 -2.50
N ILE A 82 2.78 -12.00 -2.52
CA ILE A 82 3.74 -11.18 -3.25
C ILE A 82 4.44 -10.25 -2.25
N GLY A 83 5.77 -10.24 -2.28
CA GLY A 83 6.59 -9.35 -1.44
C GLY A 83 7.63 -8.58 -2.23
N PRO A 84 8.26 -7.56 -1.61
CA PRO A 84 9.32 -6.78 -2.21
C PRO A 84 10.60 -7.61 -2.40
N ILE A 85 11.17 -7.61 -3.60
CA ILE A 85 12.36 -8.40 -3.94
C ILE A 85 13.58 -7.99 -3.12
N ALA A 86 13.71 -6.72 -2.79
CA ALA A 86 14.83 -6.22 -2.01
C ALA A 86 14.83 -6.68 -0.53
N GLU A 87 13.69 -7.22 -0.06
CA GLU A 87 13.56 -7.76 1.31
C GLU A 87 13.52 -9.30 1.34
N ARG A 88 13.64 -9.97 0.19
CA ARG A 88 13.39 -11.40 0.01
C ARG A 88 14.08 -12.29 1.06
N ASP A 89 15.36 -12.03 1.32
CA ASP A 89 16.19 -12.92 2.15
C ASP A 89 15.82 -12.88 3.64
N ALA A 90 15.14 -11.80 4.08
CA ALA A 90 14.76 -11.60 5.48
C ALA A 90 13.24 -11.38 5.64
N PHE A 91 12.45 -11.61 4.58
CA PHE A 91 11.01 -11.37 4.63
C PHE A 91 10.30 -12.34 5.57
N PRO A 92 9.41 -11.86 6.48
CA PRO A 92 8.88 -12.68 7.57
C PRO A 92 7.89 -13.78 7.13
N VAL A 93 7.37 -13.70 5.90
CA VAL A 93 6.45 -14.70 5.34
C VAL A 93 6.96 -15.20 3.98
N PRO A 94 6.73 -16.49 3.64
CA PRO A 94 7.07 -16.99 2.33
C PRO A 94 6.19 -16.31 1.26
N CYS A 95 6.81 -15.90 0.15
CA CYS A 95 6.10 -15.33 -0.98
C CYS A 95 6.26 -16.20 -2.22
N ASP A 96 5.17 -16.34 -2.99
CA ASP A 96 5.13 -17.06 -4.25
C ASP A 96 5.77 -16.24 -5.38
N ARG A 97 5.75 -14.92 -5.23
CA ARG A 97 6.30 -13.98 -6.20
C ARG A 97 6.99 -12.81 -5.48
N TRP A 98 8.09 -12.35 -6.07
CA TRP A 98 8.84 -11.18 -5.63
C TRP A 98 8.77 -10.11 -6.70
N VAL A 99 8.56 -8.86 -6.30
CA VAL A 99 8.44 -7.71 -7.21
C VAL A 99 9.32 -6.55 -6.78
N GLY A 100 9.76 -5.78 -7.75
CA GLY A 100 10.60 -4.61 -7.56
C GLY A 100 10.20 -3.46 -8.46
N ASP A 101 11.08 -2.49 -8.59
CA ASP A 101 10.84 -1.26 -9.33
C ASP A 101 10.51 -1.50 -10.81
N GLY A 102 9.40 -0.96 -11.28
CA GLY A 102 8.93 -1.08 -12.66
C GLY A 102 8.14 -2.36 -12.97
N ASP A 103 8.05 -3.32 -12.04
CA ASP A 103 7.27 -4.53 -12.25
C ASP A 103 5.77 -4.24 -12.35
N GLN A 104 5.10 -5.06 -13.17
CA GLN A 104 3.65 -5.04 -13.34
C GLN A 104 3.09 -6.43 -13.01
N PRO A 105 2.86 -6.74 -11.72
CA PRO A 105 2.36 -8.05 -11.30
C PRO A 105 0.97 -8.35 -11.86
N PHE A 106 0.19 -7.30 -12.12
CA PHE A 106 -1.15 -7.37 -12.69
C PHE A 106 -1.35 -6.26 -13.72
N PRO A 107 -2.18 -6.46 -14.76
CA PRO A 107 -2.60 -5.38 -15.64
C PRO A 107 -3.17 -4.20 -14.85
N GLY A 108 -2.70 -2.98 -15.13
CA GLY A 108 -3.13 -1.76 -14.45
C GLY A 108 -2.42 -1.46 -13.12
N LEU A 109 -1.48 -2.29 -12.67
CA LEU A 109 -0.70 -2.06 -11.45
C LEU A 109 0.79 -1.97 -11.78
N VAL A 110 1.41 -0.83 -11.48
CA VAL A 110 2.86 -0.62 -11.58
C VAL A 110 3.45 -0.50 -10.18
N VAL A 111 4.55 -1.19 -9.95
CA VAL A 111 5.29 -1.18 -8.68
C VAL A 111 6.45 -0.20 -8.75
N HIS A 112 6.66 0.60 -7.72
CA HIS A 112 7.80 1.50 -7.58
C HIS A 112 8.49 1.28 -6.23
N GLU A 113 9.80 1.17 -6.23
CA GLU A 113 10.60 1.13 -5.00
C GLU A 113 10.74 2.52 -4.40
N ILE A 114 10.49 2.64 -3.10
CA ILE A 114 10.74 3.84 -2.31
C ILE A 114 12.10 3.68 -1.62
N ARG A 115 13.13 4.26 -2.22
CA ARG A 115 14.47 4.21 -1.67
C ARG A 115 14.60 5.06 -0.42
N GLY A 116 15.42 4.65 0.50
CA GLY A 116 15.72 5.42 1.72
C GLY A 116 14.66 5.33 2.81
N SER A 117 13.60 4.54 2.62
CA SER A 117 12.58 4.28 3.64
C SER A 117 13.12 3.42 4.79
N LYS A 118 12.25 3.10 5.74
CA LYS A 118 12.53 2.29 6.93
C LYS A 118 13.03 0.88 6.57
N THR A 119 12.39 0.25 5.62
CA THR A 119 12.78 -1.06 5.10
C THR A 119 13.55 -0.92 3.77
N PRO A 120 14.40 -1.89 3.40
CA PRO A 120 15.24 -1.77 2.21
C PRO A 120 14.46 -1.84 0.89
N GLY A 121 13.25 -2.37 0.90
CA GLY A 121 12.49 -2.67 -0.32
C GLY A 121 11.06 -2.16 -0.31
N GLU A 122 10.77 -1.13 0.47
CA GLU A 122 9.39 -0.59 0.49
C GLU A 122 8.88 -0.22 -0.89
N LEU A 123 7.66 -0.62 -1.16
CA LEU A 123 6.99 -0.42 -2.44
C LEU A 123 5.90 0.64 -2.35
N ALA A 124 5.78 1.47 -3.39
CA ALA A 124 4.57 2.20 -3.73
C ALA A 124 3.92 1.53 -4.95
N LEU A 125 2.60 1.51 -4.98
CA LEU A 125 1.82 0.85 -6.02
C LEU A 125 1.00 1.89 -6.77
N VAL A 126 1.19 2.03 -8.07
CA VAL A 126 0.37 2.91 -8.90
C VAL A 126 -0.68 2.08 -9.63
N LEU A 127 -1.94 2.35 -9.32
CA LEU A 127 -3.09 1.65 -9.87
C LEU A 127 -3.79 2.55 -10.89
N GLU A 128 -3.93 2.03 -12.13
CA GLU A 128 -4.63 2.67 -13.24
C GLU A 128 -4.20 4.14 -13.46
N GLU A 129 -2.91 4.44 -13.28
CA GLU A 129 -2.29 5.76 -13.48
C GLU A 129 -2.83 6.90 -12.59
N THR A 130 -3.91 6.67 -11.85
CA THR A 130 -4.64 7.71 -11.12
C THR A 130 -4.58 7.57 -9.61
N THR A 131 -4.25 6.39 -9.10
CA THR A 131 -4.23 6.09 -7.67
C THR A 131 -2.87 5.57 -7.27
N VAL A 132 -2.22 6.21 -6.30
CA VAL A 132 -0.99 5.67 -5.69
C VAL A 132 -1.29 5.19 -4.28
N ILE A 133 -0.71 4.05 -3.92
CA ILE A 133 -0.83 3.41 -2.61
C ILE A 133 0.57 3.34 -2.00
N PHE A 134 0.72 3.88 -0.80
CA PHE A 134 1.96 3.83 -0.02
C PHE A 134 1.79 2.95 1.22
N GLY A 135 2.87 2.27 1.59
CA GLY A 135 2.99 1.60 2.89
C GLY A 135 3.31 2.58 4.02
N ASP A 136 4.56 2.59 4.48
CA ASP A 136 5.03 3.40 5.61
C ASP A 136 5.56 4.79 5.22
N ALA A 137 6.24 4.89 4.08
CA ALA A 137 7.04 6.07 3.71
C ALA A 137 6.23 7.36 3.66
N VAL A 138 5.00 7.28 3.14
CA VAL A 138 4.05 8.39 3.09
C VAL A 138 2.83 8.03 3.92
N ARG A 139 2.44 8.95 4.80
CA ARG A 139 1.34 8.80 5.74
C ARG A 139 0.56 10.12 5.87
N ALA A 140 -0.60 10.09 6.52
CA ALA A 140 -1.42 11.29 6.69
C ALA A 140 -2.16 11.28 8.04
N HIS A 141 -1.67 12.03 9.01
CA HIS A 141 -2.31 12.17 10.33
C HIS A 141 -3.36 13.26 10.36
N ARG A 142 -3.53 14.01 9.27
CA ARG A 142 -4.56 15.02 9.06
C ARG A 142 -5.12 14.89 7.66
N ALA A 143 -6.42 15.15 7.50
CA ALA A 143 -7.04 15.21 6.19
C ALA A 143 -6.32 16.20 5.27
N ASP A 144 -6.21 15.83 4.01
CA ASP A 144 -5.59 16.65 2.94
C ASP A 144 -4.16 17.13 3.26
N THR A 145 -3.40 16.35 4.04
CA THR A 145 -2.01 16.66 4.37
C THR A 145 -1.18 15.38 4.37
N LEU A 146 -0.20 15.29 3.49
CA LEU A 146 0.74 14.18 3.47
C LEU A 146 2.00 14.52 4.29
N MET A 147 2.58 13.50 4.90
CA MET A 147 3.84 13.60 5.63
C MET A 147 4.68 12.34 5.41
N LEU A 148 5.98 12.48 5.55
CA LEU A 148 6.85 11.32 5.57
C LEU A 148 6.79 10.60 6.92
N LEU A 149 7.21 9.35 6.94
CA LEU A 149 7.58 8.65 8.16
C LEU A 149 8.57 9.53 8.96
N PRO A 150 8.54 9.54 10.31
CA PRO A 150 9.48 10.31 11.12
C PRO A 150 10.93 10.09 10.69
N GLU A 151 11.71 11.16 10.61
CA GLU A 151 13.08 11.14 10.09
C GLU A 151 13.98 10.11 10.80
N ALA A 152 13.81 9.94 12.10
CA ALA A 152 14.54 8.94 12.89
C ALA A 152 14.27 7.48 12.46
N LYS A 153 13.22 7.24 11.67
CA LYS A 153 12.87 5.93 11.12
C LYS A 153 13.26 5.77 9.65
N LEU A 154 13.61 6.86 8.96
CA LEU A 154 14.06 6.81 7.57
C LEU A 154 15.56 6.52 7.52
N ARG A 155 15.98 5.76 6.53
CA ARG A 155 17.40 5.53 6.23
C ARG A 155 18.01 6.76 5.57
N VAL A 156 17.36 7.29 4.53
CA VAL A 156 17.80 8.48 3.79
C VAL A 156 16.58 9.26 3.32
N ARG A 157 16.21 10.31 4.03
CA ARG A 157 15.04 11.15 3.73
C ARG A 157 15.02 11.65 2.28
N ASN A 158 16.18 12.12 1.77
CA ASN A 158 16.26 12.67 0.43
C ASN A 158 15.94 11.63 -0.66
N ASP A 159 16.31 10.37 -0.47
CA ASP A 159 16.04 9.29 -1.43
C ASP A 159 14.54 8.98 -1.49
N VAL A 160 13.84 9.06 -0.34
CA VAL A 160 12.37 8.95 -0.30
C VAL A 160 11.72 10.05 -1.13
N LEU A 161 12.14 11.31 -0.93
CA LEU A 161 11.62 12.46 -1.68
C LEU A 161 11.92 12.34 -3.19
N GLN A 162 13.11 11.87 -3.56
CA GLN A 162 13.45 11.61 -4.96
C GLN A 162 12.57 10.50 -5.56
N SER A 163 12.28 9.44 -4.81
CA SER A 163 11.38 8.37 -5.25
C SER A 163 9.96 8.91 -5.49
N ILE A 164 9.45 9.76 -4.61
CA ILE A 164 8.14 10.40 -4.77
C ILE A 164 8.13 11.32 -6.01
N ARG A 165 9.15 12.17 -6.22
CA ARG A 165 9.26 13.03 -7.41
C ARG A 165 9.29 12.19 -8.69
N ARG A 166 10.01 11.08 -8.68
CA ARG A 166 10.07 10.16 -9.82
C ARG A 166 8.70 9.56 -10.13
N ILE A 167 7.97 9.08 -9.12
CA ILE A 167 6.61 8.56 -9.28
C ILE A 167 5.70 9.63 -9.89
N ARG A 168 5.75 10.86 -9.38
CA ARG A 168 4.97 11.98 -9.91
C ARG A 168 5.31 12.31 -11.37
N THR A 169 6.57 12.23 -11.75
CA THR A 169 7.01 12.45 -13.14
C THR A 169 6.49 11.36 -14.08
N LEU A 170 6.57 10.10 -13.64
CA LEU A 170 6.11 8.96 -14.43
C LEU A 170 4.58 8.87 -14.52
N HIS A 171 3.88 9.30 -13.48
CA HIS A 171 2.42 9.21 -13.35
C HIS A 171 1.80 10.59 -13.07
N PRO A 172 1.79 11.50 -14.06
CA PRO A 172 1.27 12.87 -13.88
C PRO A 172 -0.24 12.93 -13.60
N ARG A 173 -0.96 11.83 -13.85
CA ARG A 173 -2.42 11.74 -13.64
C ARG A 173 -2.82 11.28 -12.24
N ILE A 174 -1.89 11.12 -11.29
CA ILE A 174 -2.22 10.76 -9.92
C ILE A 174 -3.15 11.81 -9.31
N GLU A 175 -4.35 11.38 -8.94
CA GLU A 175 -5.40 12.16 -8.30
C GLU A 175 -5.68 11.68 -6.87
N HIS A 176 -5.43 10.39 -6.60
CA HIS A 176 -5.74 9.75 -5.33
C HIS A 176 -4.48 9.21 -4.67
N VAL A 177 -4.33 9.47 -3.36
CA VAL A 177 -3.25 8.93 -2.53
C VAL A 177 -3.84 8.12 -1.40
N LEU A 178 -3.56 6.83 -1.39
CA LEU A 178 -3.96 5.91 -0.33
C LEU A 178 -2.73 5.58 0.50
N VAL A 179 -2.89 5.59 1.81
CA VAL A 179 -1.80 5.36 2.76
C VAL A 179 -2.12 4.21 3.70
N GLY A 180 -1.10 3.44 4.07
CA GLY A 180 -1.21 2.40 5.10
C GLY A 180 -1.56 2.96 6.47
N ASP A 181 -1.16 4.23 6.74
CA ASP A 181 -1.30 4.88 8.03
C ASP A 181 -2.00 6.24 7.91
N GLY A 182 -3.26 6.31 8.37
CA GLY A 182 -4.02 7.54 8.49
C GLY A 182 -5.01 7.81 7.35
N TRP A 183 -5.17 9.08 6.98
CA TRP A 183 -6.21 9.55 6.08
C TRP A 183 -5.83 9.39 4.61
N CYS A 184 -6.65 8.70 3.83
CA CYS A 184 -6.50 8.66 2.38
C CYS A 184 -7.05 9.94 1.73
N SER A 185 -6.37 10.42 0.69
CA SER A 185 -6.79 11.59 -0.09
C SER A 185 -7.39 11.15 -1.42
N PHE A 186 -8.63 11.57 -1.70
CA PHE A 186 -9.39 11.17 -2.89
C PHE A 186 -9.49 12.25 -3.96
N ARG A 187 -8.70 13.32 -3.84
CA ARG A 187 -8.57 14.43 -4.79
C ARG A 187 -7.28 15.18 -4.52
N HIS A 188 -6.79 15.87 -5.54
CA HIS A 188 -5.57 16.69 -5.45
C HIS A 188 -4.31 15.91 -5.01
N GLY A 189 -4.32 14.57 -5.12
CA GLY A 189 -3.22 13.73 -4.68
C GLY A 189 -1.89 14.08 -5.31
N GLY A 190 -1.90 14.45 -6.59
CA GLY A 190 -0.70 14.93 -7.28
C GLY A 190 -0.12 16.19 -6.64
N THR A 191 -0.96 17.19 -6.35
CA THR A 191 -0.55 18.44 -5.67
C THR A 191 0.00 18.15 -4.28
N LEU A 192 -0.67 17.30 -3.49
CA LEU A 192 -0.20 16.92 -2.16
C LEU A 192 1.17 16.22 -2.19
N LEU A 193 1.42 15.38 -3.19
CA LEU A 193 2.73 14.75 -3.39
C LEU A 193 3.80 15.76 -3.81
N ASP A 194 3.45 16.71 -4.67
CA ASP A 194 4.36 17.78 -5.11
C ASP A 194 4.72 18.71 -3.93
N GLU A 195 3.74 19.06 -3.08
CA GLU A 195 3.96 19.81 -1.85
C GLU A 195 4.87 19.04 -0.86
N LEU A 196 4.59 17.75 -0.63
CA LEU A 196 5.41 16.89 0.23
C LEU A 196 6.85 16.81 -0.29
N ALA A 197 7.04 16.63 -1.60
CA ALA A 197 8.34 16.49 -2.23
C ALA A 197 9.08 17.83 -2.38
N GLY A 198 8.36 18.95 -2.39
CA GLY A 198 8.92 20.30 -2.43
C GLY A 198 9.27 20.89 -1.06
N SER A 199 8.76 20.30 0.03
CA SER A 199 8.97 20.75 1.42
C SER A 199 10.36 20.38 1.98
N ALA A 200 11.37 20.32 1.14
CA ALA A 200 12.74 19.92 1.51
C ALA A 200 13.69 21.11 1.54
#